data_557e6c0dac98519a810a73a3966bc9a7
#
_entry.id   557e6c0dac98519a810a73a3966bc9a7
#
_cell.length_a   1.000
_cell.length_b   1.000
_cell.length_c   1.000
_cell.angle_alpha   90.00
_cell.angle_beta   90.00
_cell.angle_gamma   90.00
#
_symmetry.space_group_name_H-M   'P 1'
#
loop_
_entity.id
_entity.type
_entity.pdbx_description
1 polymer ?
#
loop_
_entity_poly.entity_id
_entity_poly.type
_entity_poly.pdbx_seq_one_letter_code
_entity_poly.pdbx_strand_id
1 'polypeptide(L)'
;YSSKEGAQEAHEAIRPSDVTLQPNNLSGVERDAERLYTLIWQQFVACQMMPAQYTSTRVDVQAGEFELRARGRVMLFDGYTKVLPQVNKKDSEEDNILPDMKVGDVMALQQLNPKQHFTSPPARFTEASLVKEMEKRGIGRPSTYAAIISTIQDRGYVKLEKRRLYAEKMGDIVTERLTESFTDLMDYSFTATMEESLDEVAEGKKGWTKV
;
A
#
# COMPACT_ATOMS: atom_id res chain seq x y z
N TYR A 1 16.79 9.22 4.72
CA TYR A 1 16.25 7.88 4.92
C TYR A 1 17.43 6.91 4.97
N SER A 2 17.40 5.96 5.90
CA SER A 2 18.36 4.85 5.98
C SER A 2 17.84 3.64 5.18
N SER A 3 18.75 2.81 4.69
CA SER A 3 18.39 1.52 4.11
C SER A 3 17.72 0.63 5.16
N LYS A 4 16.75 -0.17 4.75
CA LYS A 4 16.21 -1.22 5.61
C LYS A 4 17.24 -2.31 5.79
N GLU A 5 17.21 -3.01 6.92
CA GLU A 5 17.96 -4.25 7.11
C GLU A 5 17.56 -5.26 6.01
N GLY A 6 18.55 -5.90 5.37
CA GLY A 6 18.33 -6.79 4.22
C GLY A 6 18.04 -6.08 2.88
N ALA A 7 18.22 -4.76 2.80
CA ALA A 7 18.14 -4.08 1.49
C ALA A 7 19.35 -4.51 0.63
N GLN A 8 19.07 -4.92 -0.61
CA GLN A 8 20.12 -5.25 -1.57
C GLN A 8 20.95 -4.01 -1.89
N GLU A 9 22.25 -4.07 -1.68
CA GLU A 9 23.18 -3.01 -2.04
C GLU A 9 23.18 -2.80 -3.58
N ALA A 10 23.69 -1.66 -4.02
CA ALA A 10 23.75 -1.24 -5.44
C ALA A 10 22.39 -1.00 -6.12
N HIS A 11 21.27 -1.07 -5.41
CA HIS A 11 19.97 -0.67 -5.93
C HIS A 11 19.59 0.72 -5.43
N GLU A 12 19.48 1.67 -6.36
CA GLU A 12 18.97 3.01 -6.02
C GLU A 12 17.45 3.02 -6.00
N ALA A 13 16.89 3.90 -5.17
CA ALA A 13 15.47 4.22 -5.23
C ALA A 13 15.11 4.85 -6.59
N ILE A 14 13.89 4.61 -7.06
CA ILE A 14 13.36 5.26 -8.27
C ILE A 14 13.23 6.75 -7.98
N ARG A 15 13.92 7.58 -8.75
CA ARG A 15 13.95 9.03 -8.62
C ARG A 15 14.00 9.71 -9.98
N PRO A 16 13.58 10.99 -10.10
CA PRO A 16 13.84 11.76 -11.31
C PRO A 16 15.35 11.92 -11.55
N SER A 17 15.78 11.86 -12.78
CA SER A 17 17.17 12.20 -13.16
C SER A 17 17.49 13.68 -12.91
N ASP A 18 16.51 14.54 -13.12
CA ASP A 18 16.56 15.97 -12.79
C ASP A 18 15.29 16.37 -12.02
N VAL A 19 15.44 16.63 -10.72
CA VAL A 19 14.31 17.03 -9.86
C VAL A 19 13.79 18.44 -10.18
N THR A 20 14.58 19.27 -10.83
CA THR A 20 14.17 20.64 -11.21
C THR A 20 13.22 20.64 -12.41
N LEU A 21 13.22 19.57 -13.20
CA LEU A 21 12.28 19.37 -14.28
C LEU A 21 10.92 18.96 -13.73
N GLN A 22 10.05 19.94 -13.56
CA GLN A 22 8.69 19.68 -13.09
C GLN A 22 7.84 18.96 -14.15
N PRO A 23 6.87 18.11 -13.74
CA PRO A 23 6.01 17.39 -14.70
C PRO A 23 5.34 18.28 -15.75
N ASN A 24 4.91 19.48 -15.35
CA ASN A 24 4.24 20.43 -16.25
C ASN A 24 5.17 21.01 -17.33
N ASN A 25 6.47 20.83 -17.20
CA ASN A 25 7.48 21.32 -18.15
C ASN A 25 7.98 20.20 -19.08
N LEU A 26 7.44 18.99 -18.95
CA LEU A 26 7.74 17.90 -19.88
C LEU A 26 7.18 18.21 -21.26
N SER A 27 7.99 17.96 -22.29
CA SER A 27 7.57 18.09 -23.68
C SER A 27 8.11 16.95 -24.52
N GLY A 28 7.37 16.53 -25.54
CA GLY A 28 7.82 15.51 -26.49
C GLY A 28 7.83 14.08 -25.96
N VAL A 29 7.17 13.81 -24.84
CA VAL A 29 7.03 12.46 -24.26
C VAL A 29 5.60 11.94 -24.45
N GLU A 30 5.45 10.62 -24.50
CA GLU A 30 4.16 9.99 -24.55
C GLU A 30 3.36 10.20 -23.24
N ARG A 31 2.03 10.20 -23.34
CA ARG A 31 1.14 10.46 -22.20
C ARG A 31 1.35 9.54 -21.01
N ASP A 32 1.63 8.27 -21.26
CA ASP A 32 1.86 7.31 -20.17
C ASP A 32 3.23 7.50 -19.52
N ALA A 33 4.25 7.89 -20.30
CA ALA A 33 5.55 8.29 -19.77
C ALA A 33 5.46 9.57 -18.93
N GLU A 34 4.67 10.57 -19.37
CA GLU A 34 4.38 11.78 -18.60
C GLU A 34 3.72 11.45 -17.26
N ARG A 35 2.71 10.57 -17.25
CA ARG A 35 2.03 10.13 -16.03
C ARG A 35 2.95 9.39 -15.06
N LEU A 36 3.79 8.49 -15.60
CA LEU A 36 4.78 7.77 -14.82
C LEU A 36 5.81 8.72 -14.22
N TYR A 37 6.34 9.63 -15.02
CA TYR A 37 7.27 10.64 -14.53
C TYR A 37 6.64 11.51 -13.44
N THR A 38 5.39 11.95 -13.63
CA THR A 38 4.64 12.73 -12.64
C THR A 38 4.55 11.99 -11.32
N LEU A 39 4.20 10.70 -11.36
CA LEU A 39 4.11 9.88 -10.15
C LEU A 39 5.46 9.75 -9.44
N ILE A 40 6.53 9.48 -10.18
CA ILE A 40 7.89 9.35 -9.64
C ILE A 40 8.33 10.68 -9.03
N TRP A 41 8.16 11.79 -9.74
CA TRP A 41 8.55 13.12 -9.29
C TRP A 41 7.79 13.52 -8.03
N GLN A 42 6.46 13.37 -8.03
CA GLN A 42 5.62 13.69 -6.89
C GLN A 42 6.00 12.86 -5.65
N GLN A 43 6.19 11.57 -5.83
CA GLN A 43 6.56 10.67 -4.73
C GLN A 43 7.94 11.03 -4.17
N PHE A 44 8.90 11.28 -5.03
CA PHE A 44 10.27 11.65 -4.63
C PHE A 44 10.29 12.99 -3.90
N VAL A 45 9.67 14.03 -4.45
CA VAL A 45 9.64 15.36 -3.82
C VAL A 45 8.87 15.31 -2.51
N ALA A 46 7.70 14.67 -2.48
CA ALA A 46 6.89 14.53 -1.28
C ALA A 46 7.64 13.87 -0.13
N CYS A 47 8.47 12.85 -0.41
CA CYS A 47 9.24 12.17 0.64
C CYS A 47 10.35 13.04 1.26
N GLN A 48 10.74 14.15 0.61
CA GLN A 48 11.70 15.12 1.12
C GLN A 48 11.03 16.32 1.81
N MET A 49 9.70 16.43 1.73
CA MET A 49 8.94 17.52 2.32
C MET A 49 8.60 17.27 3.80
N MET A 50 8.28 18.34 4.50
CA MET A 50 7.76 18.26 5.86
C MET A 50 6.42 17.51 5.90
N PRO A 51 6.14 16.78 7.00
CA PRO A 51 4.83 16.17 7.20
C PRO A 51 3.71 17.21 7.21
N ALA A 52 2.54 16.84 6.70
CA ALA A 52 1.32 17.63 6.88
C ALA A 52 0.91 17.63 8.36
N GLN A 53 0.42 18.78 8.85
CA GLN A 53 0.01 18.95 10.23
C GLN A 53 -1.50 19.20 10.30
N TYR A 54 -2.13 18.53 11.24
CA TYR A 54 -3.57 18.60 11.47
C TYR A 54 -3.88 18.80 12.94
N THR A 55 -4.92 19.56 13.24
CA THR A 55 -5.59 19.52 14.54
C THR A 55 -6.76 18.56 14.44
N SER A 56 -6.78 17.53 15.28
CA SER A 56 -7.89 16.56 15.37
C SER A 56 -8.70 16.85 16.62
N THR A 57 -10.01 17.02 16.46
CA THR A 57 -10.95 17.19 17.55
C THR A 57 -11.81 15.95 17.69
N ARG A 58 -11.96 15.45 18.91
CA ARG A 58 -12.89 14.38 19.25
C ARG A 58 -13.88 14.92 20.26
N VAL A 59 -15.15 14.70 19.99
CA VAL A 59 -16.24 15.07 20.88
C VAL A 59 -16.98 13.80 21.25
N ASP A 60 -17.05 13.52 22.55
CA ASP A 60 -17.85 12.44 23.12
C ASP A 60 -19.08 13.06 23.80
N VAL A 61 -20.28 12.66 23.38
CA VAL A 61 -21.55 13.19 23.85
C VAL A 61 -22.32 12.09 24.56
N GLN A 62 -22.73 12.35 25.82
CA GLN A 62 -23.57 11.44 26.59
C GLN A 62 -25.05 11.72 26.29
N ALA A 63 -25.76 10.70 25.84
CA ALA A 63 -27.19 10.77 25.57
C ALA A 63 -27.93 9.66 26.36
N GLY A 64 -28.28 9.93 27.61
CA GLY A 64 -28.80 8.90 28.50
C GLY A 64 -27.75 7.82 28.79
N GLU A 65 -28.07 6.58 28.44
CA GLU A 65 -27.13 5.44 28.53
C GLU A 65 -26.20 5.26 27.31
N PHE A 66 -26.40 6.06 26.27
CA PHE A 66 -25.64 5.96 25.03
C PHE A 66 -24.52 7.01 24.97
N GLU A 67 -23.37 6.59 24.46
CA GLU A 67 -22.24 7.46 24.13
C GLU A 67 -22.17 7.65 22.61
N LEU A 68 -22.25 8.90 22.18
CA LEU A 68 -22.11 9.27 20.76
C LEU A 68 -20.73 9.92 20.57
N ARG A 69 -20.11 9.66 19.43
CA ARG A 69 -18.78 10.18 19.15
C ARG A 69 -18.73 10.86 17.77
N ALA A 70 -18.23 12.08 17.75
CA ALA A 70 -17.90 12.81 16.55
C ALA A 70 -16.37 13.03 16.46
N ARG A 71 -15.84 13.01 15.26
CA ARG A 71 -14.45 13.35 14.99
C ARG A 71 -14.38 14.37 13.88
N GLY A 72 -13.46 15.31 14.03
CA GLY A 72 -13.17 16.30 13.00
C GLY A 72 -11.68 16.56 12.91
N ARG A 73 -11.24 17.09 11.78
CA ARG A 73 -9.85 17.40 11.51
C ARG A 73 -9.75 18.69 10.71
N VAL A 74 -8.83 19.55 11.11
CA VAL A 74 -8.49 20.79 10.39
C VAL A 74 -7.03 20.73 10.01
N MET A 75 -6.73 20.94 8.74
CA MET A 75 -5.35 21.04 8.25
C MET A 75 -4.76 22.39 8.67
N LEU A 76 -3.63 22.35 9.38
CA LEU A 76 -2.85 23.52 9.78
C LEU A 76 -1.73 23.83 8.79
N PHE A 77 -1.12 22.78 8.24
CA PHE A 77 -0.02 22.86 7.30
C PHE A 77 -0.10 21.71 6.30
N ASP A 78 -0.07 22.05 5.03
CA ASP A 78 -0.27 21.07 3.95
C ASP A 78 0.92 20.13 3.74
N GLY A 79 2.16 20.58 4.03
CA GLY A 79 3.36 19.76 3.91
C GLY A 79 3.44 19.03 2.57
N TYR A 80 3.78 17.73 2.61
CA TYR A 80 3.92 16.90 1.42
C TYR A 80 2.63 16.74 0.60
N THR A 81 1.45 16.96 1.20
CA THR A 81 0.16 16.81 0.48
C THR A 81 -0.03 17.88 -0.60
N LYS A 82 0.76 18.95 -0.55
CA LYS A 82 0.78 19.97 -1.61
C LYS A 82 1.23 19.42 -2.96
N VAL A 83 2.17 18.49 -2.95
CA VAL A 83 2.73 17.87 -4.16
C VAL A 83 2.07 16.52 -4.45
N LEU A 84 1.78 15.74 -3.41
CA LEU A 84 1.16 14.43 -3.51
C LEU A 84 -0.29 14.52 -2.98
N PRO A 85 -1.27 14.91 -3.81
CA PRO A 85 -2.65 15.01 -3.39
C PRO A 85 -3.18 13.63 -2.96
N GLN A 86 -3.88 13.59 -1.84
CA GLN A 86 -4.48 12.35 -1.34
C GLN A 86 -5.58 11.90 -2.31
N VAL A 87 -5.41 10.71 -2.89
CA VAL A 87 -6.32 10.14 -3.91
C VAL A 87 -7.69 9.77 -3.31
N ASN A 88 -7.78 9.61 -1.99
CA ASN A 88 -8.97 9.10 -1.30
C ASN A 88 -9.74 10.19 -0.54
N LYS A 89 -10.08 11.31 -1.20
CA LYS A 89 -10.94 12.33 -0.58
C LYS A 89 -12.40 11.91 -0.36
N LYS A 90 -12.83 10.73 -0.84
CA LYS A 90 -14.26 10.36 -0.84
C LYS A 90 -14.78 9.74 0.46
N ASP A 91 -13.91 9.24 1.33
CA ASP A 91 -14.32 8.50 2.53
C ASP A 91 -13.66 9.01 3.84
N SER A 92 -12.97 10.14 3.82
CA SER A 92 -12.45 10.70 5.05
C SER A 92 -13.56 11.48 5.77
N GLU A 93 -14.22 10.83 6.72
CA GLU A 93 -14.98 11.50 7.80
C GLU A 93 -14.10 12.56 8.54
N GLU A 94 -12.85 12.64 8.15
CA GLU A 94 -11.77 13.36 8.81
C GLU A 94 -11.69 14.84 8.45
N ASP A 95 -12.29 15.28 7.35
CA ASP A 95 -12.30 16.70 6.97
C ASP A 95 -13.54 17.45 7.50
N ASN A 96 -14.29 16.86 8.45
CA ASN A 96 -15.38 17.54 9.12
C ASN A 96 -14.82 18.55 10.12
N ILE A 97 -15.12 19.81 9.87
CA ILE A 97 -14.86 20.88 10.84
C ILE A 97 -15.97 20.83 11.87
N LEU A 98 -15.63 20.43 13.09
CA LEU A 98 -16.57 20.49 14.20
C LEU A 98 -16.65 21.93 14.71
N PRO A 99 -17.85 22.38 15.14
CA PRO A 99 -18.00 23.68 15.77
C PRO A 99 -17.20 23.75 17.07
N ASP A 100 -16.92 24.95 17.53
CA ASP A 100 -16.30 25.17 18.85
C ASP A 100 -17.28 24.73 19.94
N MET A 101 -16.85 23.84 20.80
CA MET A 101 -17.67 23.21 21.85
C MET A 101 -16.86 23.10 23.14
N LYS A 102 -17.58 23.23 24.26
CA LYS A 102 -17.00 23.10 25.60
C LYS A 102 -17.59 21.91 26.33
N VAL A 103 -16.83 21.38 27.26
CA VAL A 103 -17.33 20.32 28.14
C VAL A 103 -18.52 20.86 28.96
N GLY A 104 -19.64 20.16 28.90
CA GLY A 104 -20.88 20.55 29.56
C GLY A 104 -21.89 21.26 28.66
N ASP A 105 -21.54 21.55 27.39
CA ASP A 105 -22.50 22.10 26.44
C ASP A 105 -23.63 21.09 26.19
N VAL A 106 -24.87 21.58 26.19
CA VAL A 106 -26.07 20.78 25.94
C VAL A 106 -26.38 20.81 24.44
N MET A 107 -26.51 19.63 23.85
CA MET A 107 -26.83 19.48 22.44
C MET A 107 -28.26 19.02 22.25
N ALA A 108 -28.95 19.63 21.28
CA ALA A 108 -30.29 19.18 20.87
C ALA A 108 -30.17 18.19 19.71
N LEU A 109 -30.79 17.01 19.87
CA LEU A 109 -30.88 16.03 18.79
C LEU A 109 -31.77 16.58 17.68
N GLN A 110 -31.19 16.77 16.49
CA GLN A 110 -31.92 17.25 15.30
C GLN A 110 -32.53 16.08 14.52
N GLN A 111 -31.74 15.04 14.30
CA GLN A 111 -32.18 13.91 13.49
C GLN A 111 -31.38 12.65 13.87
N LEU A 112 -32.05 11.52 13.86
CA LEU A 112 -31.44 10.19 13.96
C LEU A 112 -31.55 9.48 12.62
N ASN A 113 -30.42 9.12 12.02
CA ASN A 113 -30.35 8.43 10.73
C ASN A 113 -29.81 7.01 10.95
N PRO A 114 -30.66 6.01 11.27
CA PRO A 114 -30.21 4.64 11.45
C PRO A 114 -29.73 4.07 10.12
N LYS A 115 -28.52 3.48 10.10
CA LYS A 115 -27.96 2.80 8.94
C LYS A 115 -27.51 1.42 9.32
N GLN A 116 -27.91 0.44 8.54
CA GLN A 116 -27.41 -0.91 8.69
C GLN A 116 -26.05 -1.03 7.98
N HIS A 117 -25.07 -1.60 8.68
CA HIS A 117 -23.75 -1.89 8.15
C HIS A 117 -23.46 -3.37 8.27
N PHE A 118 -22.78 -3.91 7.27
CA PHE A 118 -22.31 -5.29 7.28
C PHE A 118 -20.80 -5.31 7.22
N THR A 119 -20.19 -6.27 7.91
CA THR A 119 -18.77 -6.54 7.76
C THR A 119 -18.51 -7.05 6.34
N SER A 120 -17.42 -6.59 5.76
CA SER A 120 -16.99 -7.06 4.44
C SER A 120 -15.85 -8.06 4.60
N PRO A 121 -15.78 -9.10 3.75
CA PRO A 121 -14.63 -9.99 3.72
C PRO A 121 -13.36 -9.21 3.32
N PRO A 122 -12.16 -9.77 3.60
CA PRO A 122 -10.92 -9.18 3.11
C PRO A 122 -10.99 -8.93 1.60
N ALA A 123 -10.47 -7.79 1.17
CA ALA A 123 -10.44 -7.46 -0.25
C ALA A 123 -9.53 -8.43 -1.00
N ARG A 124 -9.90 -8.78 -2.25
CA ARG A 124 -9.02 -9.54 -3.13
C ARG A 124 -7.75 -8.75 -3.42
N PHE A 125 -6.66 -9.44 -3.66
CA PHE A 125 -5.40 -8.82 -4.03
C PHE A 125 -5.53 -8.02 -5.32
N THR A 126 -4.91 -6.87 -5.33
CA THR A 126 -4.46 -6.18 -6.54
C THR A 126 -3.01 -6.57 -6.79
N GLU A 127 -2.46 -6.30 -7.97
CA GLU A 127 -1.03 -6.54 -8.24
C GLU A 127 -0.15 -5.87 -7.18
N ALA A 128 -0.42 -4.59 -6.86
CA ALA A 128 0.33 -3.86 -5.84
C ALA A 128 0.21 -4.47 -4.43
N SER A 129 -1.00 -4.91 -4.03
CA SER A 129 -1.16 -5.51 -2.71
C SER A 129 -0.59 -6.92 -2.62
N LEU A 130 -0.52 -7.65 -3.75
CA LEU A 130 0.15 -8.94 -3.83
C LEU A 130 1.67 -8.75 -3.68
N VAL A 131 2.28 -7.79 -4.38
CA VAL A 131 3.70 -7.45 -4.20
C VAL A 131 4.00 -7.13 -2.74
N LYS A 132 3.17 -6.30 -2.11
CA LYS A 132 3.35 -5.96 -0.70
C LYS A 132 3.26 -7.18 0.24
N GLU A 133 2.38 -8.13 -0.05
CA GLU A 133 2.27 -9.35 0.75
C GLU A 133 3.46 -10.29 0.50
N MET A 134 3.95 -10.38 -0.73
CA MET A 134 5.17 -11.13 -1.07
C MET A 134 6.39 -10.54 -0.35
N GLU A 135 6.57 -9.20 -0.41
CA GLU A 135 7.63 -8.49 0.29
C GLU A 135 7.58 -8.76 1.80
N LYS A 136 6.38 -8.68 2.39
CA LYS A 136 6.17 -8.95 3.82
C LYS A 136 6.57 -10.37 4.22
N ARG A 137 6.41 -11.33 3.32
CA ARG A 137 6.74 -12.75 3.55
C ARG A 137 8.15 -13.13 3.13
N GLY A 138 8.94 -12.21 2.59
CA GLY A 138 10.29 -12.47 2.07
C GLY A 138 10.30 -13.28 0.77
N ILE A 139 9.17 -13.34 0.05
CA ILE A 139 9.01 -14.10 -1.20
C ILE A 139 9.29 -13.19 -2.38
N GLY A 140 10.27 -13.54 -3.20
CA GLY A 140 10.71 -12.74 -4.35
C GLY A 140 11.56 -11.52 -3.95
N ARG A 141 12.00 -10.79 -4.96
CA ARG A 141 12.81 -9.57 -4.82
C ARG A 141 12.29 -8.52 -5.81
N PRO A 142 12.68 -7.24 -5.68
CA PRO A 142 12.23 -6.19 -6.60
C PRO A 142 12.38 -6.55 -8.08
N SER A 143 13.43 -7.26 -8.44
CA SER A 143 13.69 -7.71 -9.81
C SER A 143 12.77 -8.83 -10.30
N THR A 144 12.10 -9.56 -9.42
CA THR A 144 11.29 -10.75 -9.77
C THR A 144 9.79 -10.54 -9.61
N TYR A 145 9.32 -9.57 -8.84
CA TYR A 145 7.88 -9.39 -8.58
C TYR A 145 7.03 -9.28 -9.84
N ALA A 146 7.47 -8.46 -10.81
CA ALA A 146 6.73 -8.27 -12.04
C ALA A 146 6.64 -9.58 -12.85
N ALA A 147 7.75 -10.32 -12.95
CA ALA A 147 7.80 -11.60 -13.66
C ALA A 147 6.91 -12.65 -13.01
N ILE A 148 6.86 -12.72 -11.68
CA ILE A 148 5.98 -13.63 -10.94
C ILE A 148 4.52 -13.32 -11.26
N ILE A 149 4.12 -12.06 -11.18
CA ILE A 149 2.73 -11.64 -11.44
C ILE A 149 2.34 -11.91 -12.89
N SER A 150 3.20 -11.63 -13.86
CA SER A 150 2.94 -11.97 -15.27
C SER A 150 2.80 -13.47 -15.44
N THR A 151 3.71 -14.27 -14.86
CA THR A 151 3.70 -15.73 -15.01
C THR A 151 2.40 -16.36 -14.51
N ILE A 152 1.88 -15.96 -13.36
CA ILE A 152 0.63 -16.53 -12.83
C ILE A 152 -0.59 -16.15 -13.68
N GLN A 153 -0.57 -14.98 -14.33
CA GLN A 153 -1.60 -14.55 -15.27
C GLN A 153 -1.47 -15.30 -16.61
N ASP A 154 -0.29 -15.35 -17.20
CA ASP A 154 -0.01 -15.98 -18.50
C ASP A 154 -0.32 -17.47 -18.48
N ARG A 155 -0.10 -18.13 -17.34
CA ARG A 155 -0.44 -19.54 -17.14
C ARG A 155 -1.92 -19.78 -16.82
N GLY A 156 -2.72 -18.73 -16.72
CA GLY A 156 -4.14 -18.83 -16.39
C GLY A 156 -4.41 -19.33 -14.97
N TYR A 157 -3.47 -19.15 -14.04
CA TYR A 157 -3.70 -19.50 -12.63
C TYR A 157 -4.56 -18.46 -11.94
N VAL A 158 -4.43 -17.22 -12.37
CA VAL A 158 -5.26 -16.09 -11.94
C VAL A 158 -5.65 -15.24 -13.14
N LYS A 159 -6.78 -14.55 -13.03
CA LYS A 159 -7.18 -13.51 -13.97
C LYS A 159 -7.25 -12.16 -13.27
N LEU A 160 -6.97 -11.09 -14.01
CA LEU A 160 -7.10 -9.72 -13.55
C LEU A 160 -8.44 -9.12 -14.05
N GLU A 161 -9.36 -8.85 -13.14
CA GLU A 161 -10.62 -8.17 -13.43
C GLU A 161 -10.76 -6.93 -12.55
N LYS A 162 -11.04 -5.78 -13.15
CA LYS A 162 -11.23 -4.50 -12.43
C LYS A 162 -10.10 -4.23 -11.41
N ARG A 163 -8.86 -4.49 -11.82
CA ARG A 163 -7.64 -4.36 -11.00
C ARG A 163 -7.56 -5.32 -9.80
N ARG A 164 -8.32 -6.40 -9.77
CA ARG A 164 -8.31 -7.41 -8.72
C ARG A 164 -7.97 -8.77 -9.31
N LEU A 165 -7.17 -9.52 -8.59
CA LEU A 165 -6.77 -10.87 -8.96
C LEU A 165 -7.82 -11.87 -8.47
N TYR A 166 -8.22 -12.78 -9.37
CA TYR A 166 -9.15 -13.87 -9.09
C TYR A 166 -8.45 -15.17 -9.38
N ALA A 167 -8.45 -16.11 -8.42
CA ALA A 167 -7.98 -17.46 -8.67
C ALA A 167 -8.86 -18.12 -9.73
N GLU A 168 -8.22 -18.82 -10.66
CA GLU A 168 -8.87 -19.62 -11.68
C GLU A 168 -8.76 -21.11 -11.33
N LYS A 169 -9.67 -21.90 -11.85
CA LYS A 169 -9.72 -23.35 -11.57
C LYS A 169 -8.39 -24.07 -11.85
N MET A 170 -7.67 -23.63 -12.86
CA MET A 170 -6.33 -24.18 -13.16
C MET A 170 -5.34 -23.87 -12.03
N GLY A 171 -5.38 -22.68 -11.48
CA GLY A 171 -4.56 -22.28 -10.32
C GLY A 171 -4.84 -23.14 -9.10
N ASP A 172 -6.12 -23.36 -8.79
CA ASP A 172 -6.52 -24.20 -7.66
C ASP A 172 -6.03 -25.64 -7.83
N ILE A 173 -6.24 -26.25 -9.01
CA ILE A 173 -5.80 -27.63 -9.30
C ILE A 173 -4.28 -27.77 -9.19
N VAL A 174 -3.53 -26.83 -9.78
CA VAL A 174 -2.06 -26.87 -9.75
C VAL A 174 -1.55 -26.70 -8.33
N THR A 175 -2.10 -25.76 -7.57
CA THR A 175 -1.72 -25.53 -6.17
C THR A 175 -2.02 -26.74 -5.31
N GLU A 176 -3.21 -27.34 -5.44
CA GLU A 176 -3.60 -28.53 -4.69
C GLU A 176 -2.63 -29.69 -4.98
N ARG A 177 -2.35 -30.00 -6.26
CA ARG A 177 -1.43 -31.08 -6.65
C ARG A 177 0.00 -30.86 -6.19
N LEU A 178 0.50 -29.64 -6.29
CA LEU A 178 1.84 -29.30 -5.81
C LEU A 178 1.92 -29.41 -4.28
N THR A 179 0.90 -28.93 -3.55
CA THR A 179 0.87 -29.02 -2.09
C THR A 179 0.82 -30.48 -1.62
N GLU A 180 0.06 -31.35 -2.29
CA GLU A 180 0.01 -32.79 -1.99
C GLU A 180 1.34 -33.51 -2.23
N SER A 181 2.05 -33.15 -3.31
CA SER A 181 3.24 -33.87 -3.76
C SER A 181 4.56 -33.27 -3.29
N PHE A 182 4.57 -31.97 -2.99
CA PHE A 182 5.76 -31.17 -2.68
C PHE A 182 5.49 -30.20 -1.55
N THR A 183 4.98 -30.70 -0.42
CA THR A 183 4.55 -29.90 0.73
C THR A 183 5.61 -28.91 1.18
N ASP A 184 6.87 -29.34 1.31
CA ASP A 184 7.97 -28.50 1.80
C ASP A 184 8.26 -27.34 0.82
N LEU A 185 8.21 -27.59 -0.49
CA LEU A 185 8.44 -26.58 -1.52
C LEU A 185 7.30 -25.56 -1.61
N MET A 186 6.11 -25.95 -1.20
CA MET A 186 4.91 -25.08 -1.19
C MET A 186 4.76 -24.27 0.08
N ASP A 187 5.61 -24.52 1.08
CA ASP A 187 5.64 -23.70 2.28
C ASP A 187 6.23 -22.31 1.98
N TYR A 188 5.55 -21.28 2.46
CA TYR A 188 6.02 -19.89 2.25
C TYR A 188 7.39 -19.64 2.89
N SER A 189 7.68 -20.30 4.01
CA SER A 189 8.95 -20.16 4.72
C SER A 189 10.12 -20.78 3.93
N PHE A 190 9.89 -21.83 3.16
CA PHE A 190 10.91 -22.43 2.30
C PHE A 190 11.44 -21.42 1.28
N THR A 191 10.55 -20.79 0.53
CA THR A 191 10.94 -19.77 -0.47
C THR A 191 11.63 -18.58 0.19
N ALA A 192 11.11 -18.09 1.31
CA ALA A 192 11.70 -16.97 2.04
C ALA A 192 13.12 -17.29 2.53
N THR A 193 13.33 -18.49 3.12
CA THR A 193 14.65 -18.94 3.60
C THR A 193 15.64 -19.15 2.46
N MET A 194 15.17 -19.64 1.31
CA MET A 194 16.01 -19.78 0.13
C MET A 194 16.46 -18.41 -0.40
N GLU A 195 15.57 -17.46 -0.51
CA GLU A 195 15.88 -16.08 -0.93
C GLU A 195 16.89 -15.41 0.02
N GLU A 196 16.70 -15.58 1.33
CA GLU A 196 17.64 -15.08 2.36
C GLU A 196 19.01 -15.75 2.23
N SER A 197 19.05 -17.07 2.02
CA SER A 197 20.30 -17.80 1.81
C SER A 197 21.04 -17.36 0.55
N LEU A 198 20.33 -17.01 -0.52
CA LEU A 198 20.92 -16.45 -1.74
C LEU A 198 21.49 -15.05 -1.51
N ASP A 199 20.81 -14.22 -0.71
CA ASP A 199 21.35 -12.91 -0.30
C ASP A 199 22.63 -13.07 0.52
N GLU A 200 22.68 -14.03 1.46
CA GLU A 200 23.89 -14.35 2.22
C GLU A 200 25.05 -14.80 1.32
N VAL A 201 24.77 -15.54 0.25
CA VAL A 201 25.79 -15.90 -0.75
C VAL A 201 26.27 -14.67 -1.51
N ALA A 202 25.37 -13.78 -1.93
CA ALA A 202 25.71 -12.56 -2.63
C ALA A 202 26.58 -11.62 -1.76
N GLU A 203 26.34 -11.60 -0.45
CA GLU A 203 27.14 -10.85 0.53
C GLU A 203 28.45 -11.54 0.94
N GLY A 204 28.72 -12.74 0.43
CA GLY A 204 29.91 -13.53 0.78
C GLY A 204 29.89 -14.16 2.19
N LYS A 205 28.74 -14.14 2.87
CA LYS A 205 28.55 -14.71 4.21
C LYS A 205 28.35 -16.23 4.18
N LYS A 206 27.91 -16.79 3.05
CA LYS A 206 27.60 -18.21 2.88
C LYS A 206 28.18 -18.76 1.59
N GLY A 207 28.72 -19.97 1.61
CA GLY A 207 29.14 -20.65 0.40
C GLY A 207 27.93 -21.14 -0.42
N TRP A 208 27.95 -20.96 -1.74
CA TRP A 208 26.86 -21.34 -2.63
C TRP A 208 26.49 -22.84 -2.59
N THR A 209 27.46 -23.70 -2.23
CA THR A 209 27.25 -25.15 -2.08
C THR A 209 26.46 -25.53 -0.81
N LYS A 210 26.14 -24.55 0.04
CA LYS A 210 25.40 -24.75 1.31
C LYS A 210 23.96 -24.24 1.22
N VAL A 211 23.55 -23.72 0.08
CA VAL A 211 22.17 -23.36 -0.26
C VAL A 211 21.49 -24.53 -0.97
#